data_38f5b64a4d569ae7d00181955ab0d604
#
_entry.id   38f5b64a4d569ae7d00181955ab0d604
#
_cell.length_a   1.000
_cell.length_b   1.000
_cell.length_c   1.000
_cell.angle_alpha   90.00
_cell.angle_beta   90.00
_cell.angle_gamma   90.00
#
_symmetry.space_group_name_H-M   'P 1'
#
loop_
_entity.id
_entity.type
_entity.pdbx_description
1 polymer ?
#
loop_
_entity_poly.entity_id
_entity_poly.type
_entity_poly.pdbx_seq_one_letter_code
_entity_poly.pdbx_strand_id
1 'polypeptide(L)'
;MRRWLLALFVALALTGCTTPPPLPPNGGQLAKGAKVGLLVRIPTASAEHMHVGTTVFNNFSTTYPFPWNPTAKVYEAFTSELEKAGFQVVRLTSFATTSVNALAVFKHDRWIANPAQAWATRKLKDDQIAAVVLVEATRTQARLECTGGPCGESVMQNSGLFTRSMLGSTRYFAVPAIEAKVFVMDPPLNLAAYEPMLAQQRQRVRQLKDFQEPRDLKRLSTAEFAPVASAIDDHVRALSRNTAQALSQGVK
;
A
#
# COMPACT_ATOMS: atom_id res chain seq x y z
N MET A 1 -20.29 -18.48 40.24
CA MET A 1 -19.29 -17.51 39.72
C MET A 1 -18.03 -18.16 39.11
N ARG A 2 -17.49 -19.25 39.68
CA ARG A 2 -16.23 -19.88 39.18
C ARG A 2 -16.30 -20.48 37.75
N ARG A 3 -17.49 -20.91 37.30
CA ARG A 3 -17.70 -21.51 35.95
C ARG A 3 -17.73 -20.49 34.82
N TRP A 4 -18.11 -19.25 35.09
CA TRP A 4 -18.16 -18.16 34.10
C TRP A 4 -16.75 -17.56 33.78
N LEU A 5 -15.86 -17.58 34.76
CA LEU A 5 -14.46 -17.13 34.56
C LEU A 5 -13.66 -18.07 33.64
N LEU A 6 -13.95 -19.39 33.73
CA LEU A 6 -13.29 -20.38 32.82
C LEU A 6 -13.77 -20.23 31.38
N ALA A 7 -15.07 -19.91 31.15
CA ALA A 7 -15.57 -19.66 29.80
C ALA A 7 -14.99 -18.40 29.16
N LEU A 8 -14.74 -17.35 29.96
CA LEU A 8 -14.12 -16.10 29.49
C LEU A 8 -12.65 -16.30 29.10
N PHE A 9 -11.90 -17.14 29.84
CA PHE A 9 -10.50 -17.44 29.53
C PHE A 9 -10.34 -18.29 28.26
N VAL A 10 -11.27 -19.21 27.97
CA VAL A 10 -11.25 -20.01 26.73
C VAL A 10 -11.60 -19.14 25.51
N ALA A 11 -12.48 -18.13 25.64
CA ALA A 11 -12.82 -17.22 24.55
C ALA A 11 -11.64 -16.26 24.18
N LEU A 12 -10.81 -15.89 25.13
CA LEU A 12 -9.61 -15.05 24.89
C LEU A 12 -8.43 -15.81 24.27
N ALA A 13 -8.39 -17.14 24.36
CA ALA A 13 -7.33 -17.95 23.78
C ALA A 13 -7.52 -18.22 22.26
N LEU A 14 -8.65 -17.84 21.68
CA LEU A 14 -8.98 -18.05 20.26
C LEU A 14 -8.63 -16.85 19.37
N THR A 15 -7.98 -15.80 19.88
CA THR A 15 -7.31 -14.81 19.01
C THR A 15 -6.04 -15.43 18.44
N GLY A 16 -6.23 -16.43 17.57
CA GLY A 16 -5.16 -17.11 16.89
C GLY A 16 -4.38 -16.13 16.04
N CYS A 17 -3.07 -16.10 16.19
CA CYS A 17 -2.16 -15.56 15.20
C CYS A 17 -2.59 -16.10 13.84
N THR A 18 -3.06 -15.25 12.94
CA THR A 18 -3.36 -15.66 11.58
C THR A 18 -2.04 -16.01 10.92
N THR A 19 -1.74 -17.30 10.89
CA THR A 19 -0.60 -17.82 10.13
C THR A 19 -0.79 -17.39 8.68
N PRO A 20 0.25 -16.87 8.01
CA PRO A 20 0.13 -16.56 6.59
C PRO A 20 -0.28 -17.83 5.84
N PRO A 21 -1.11 -17.71 4.79
CA PRO A 21 -1.51 -18.85 3.97
C PRO A 21 -0.29 -19.60 3.45
N PRO A 22 -0.34 -20.94 3.30
CA PRO A 22 0.76 -21.70 2.76
C PRO A 22 1.09 -21.27 1.33
N LEU A 23 2.38 -21.23 0.99
CA LEU A 23 2.85 -20.91 -0.35
C LEU A 23 2.53 -22.06 -1.31
N PRO A 24 2.05 -21.75 -2.51
CA PRO A 24 1.96 -22.74 -3.57
C PRO A 24 3.37 -23.13 -4.06
N PRO A 25 3.51 -24.27 -4.74
CA PRO A 25 4.73 -24.61 -5.46
C PRO A 25 5.16 -23.42 -6.35
N ASN A 26 6.43 -23.10 -6.37
CA ASN A 26 7.05 -21.98 -7.10
C ASN A 26 6.75 -20.56 -6.56
N GLY A 27 6.06 -20.38 -5.43
CA GLY A 27 5.88 -19.08 -4.77
C GLY A 27 5.36 -17.94 -5.65
N GLY A 28 4.61 -18.26 -6.72
CA GLY A 28 4.07 -17.26 -7.64
C GLY A 28 5.06 -16.69 -8.67
N GLN A 29 6.23 -17.30 -8.85
CA GLN A 29 7.22 -16.91 -9.85
C GLN A 29 6.67 -17.02 -11.27
N LEU A 30 6.87 -15.99 -12.09
CA LEU A 30 6.49 -15.95 -13.49
C LEU A 30 7.69 -16.18 -14.42
N ALA A 31 7.43 -16.77 -15.59
CA ALA A 31 8.42 -16.88 -16.65
C ALA A 31 8.74 -15.51 -17.26
N LYS A 32 9.98 -15.32 -17.75
CA LYS A 32 10.34 -14.15 -18.54
C LYS A 32 9.45 -14.07 -19.78
N GLY A 33 9.11 -12.85 -20.17
CA GLY A 33 8.20 -12.59 -21.28
C GLY A 33 6.70 -12.71 -20.92
N ALA A 34 6.36 -13.12 -19.68
CA ALA A 34 4.97 -13.15 -19.26
C ALA A 34 4.34 -11.75 -19.30
N LYS A 35 3.06 -11.69 -19.69
CA LYS A 35 2.29 -10.44 -19.69
C LYS A 35 1.80 -10.13 -18.28
N VAL A 36 2.12 -8.93 -17.79
CA VAL A 36 1.68 -8.41 -16.49
C VAL A 36 0.76 -7.23 -16.73
N GLY A 37 -0.48 -7.37 -16.29
CA GLY A 37 -1.47 -6.29 -16.35
C GLY A 37 -1.22 -5.27 -15.23
N LEU A 38 -1.07 -3.99 -15.58
CA LEU A 38 -0.90 -2.89 -14.63
C LEU A 38 -2.14 -2.01 -14.60
N LEU A 39 -2.78 -1.93 -13.43
CA LEU A 39 -3.95 -1.08 -13.17
C LEU A 39 -3.62 -0.11 -12.04
N VAL A 40 -3.73 1.20 -12.31
CA VAL A 40 -3.46 2.26 -11.33
C VAL A 40 -4.75 3.02 -11.02
N ARG A 41 -5.11 3.10 -9.74
CA ARG A 41 -6.29 3.77 -9.20
C ARG A 41 -5.90 4.70 -8.06
N ILE A 42 -5.20 5.77 -8.39
CA ILE A 42 -4.80 6.77 -7.42
C ILE A 42 -5.53 8.07 -7.74
N PRO A 43 -6.21 8.70 -6.77
CA PRO A 43 -6.77 10.02 -6.97
C PRO A 43 -5.65 11.02 -7.31
N THR A 44 -5.82 11.77 -8.39
CA THR A 44 -4.76 12.66 -8.91
C THR A 44 -4.78 14.06 -8.29
N ALA A 45 -5.78 14.36 -7.45
CA ALA A 45 -6.13 15.76 -7.22
C ALA A 45 -5.38 16.43 -6.08
N SER A 46 -5.09 15.73 -4.96
CA SER A 46 -4.59 16.44 -3.78
C SER A 46 -3.75 15.58 -2.85
N ALA A 47 -2.73 16.22 -2.27
CA ALA A 47 -2.00 15.70 -1.13
C ALA A 47 -2.71 16.11 0.17
N GLU A 48 -2.78 15.21 1.12
CA GLU A 48 -3.34 15.49 2.45
C GLU A 48 -2.26 16.00 3.39
N HIS A 49 -2.58 17.01 4.21
CA HIS A 49 -1.78 17.38 5.34
C HIS A 49 -2.62 17.26 6.61
N MET A 50 -2.22 16.38 7.48
CA MET A 50 -2.83 16.20 8.77
C MET A 50 -1.87 16.63 9.88
N HIS A 51 -2.33 17.58 10.70
CA HIS A 51 -1.60 18.08 11.86
C HIS A 51 -2.29 17.67 13.15
N VAL A 52 -1.52 17.09 14.07
CA VAL A 52 -1.94 16.82 15.44
C VAL A 52 -1.10 17.69 16.38
N GLY A 53 -1.74 18.69 16.97
CA GLY A 53 -1.11 19.64 17.88
C GLY A 53 -0.95 19.11 19.30
N THR A 54 -0.40 19.94 20.19
CA THR A 54 -0.28 19.61 21.62
C THR A 54 -1.65 19.53 22.31
N THR A 55 -2.63 20.26 21.79
CA THR A 55 -4.02 20.24 22.26
C THR A 55 -4.94 19.94 21.10
N VAL A 56 -6.16 19.45 21.39
CA VAL A 56 -7.17 19.13 20.38
C VAL A 56 -7.57 20.34 19.53
N PHE A 57 -7.46 21.56 20.07
CA PHE A 57 -7.78 22.80 19.37
C PHE A 57 -6.78 23.17 18.27
N ASN A 58 -5.59 22.58 18.29
CA ASN A 58 -4.55 22.84 17.31
C ASN A 58 -4.52 21.77 16.20
N ASN A 59 -5.43 20.80 16.23
CA ASN A 59 -5.53 19.79 15.19
C ASN A 59 -6.19 20.40 13.94
N PHE A 60 -5.68 20.03 12.78
CA PHE A 60 -6.32 20.36 11.50
C PHE A 60 -6.01 19.30 10.45
N SER A 61 -6.87 19.23 9.43
CA SER A 61 -6.60 18.55 8.17
C SER A 61 -6.84 19.53 7.03
N THR A 62 -5.96 19.54 6.05
CA THR A 62 -6.09 20.33 4.83
C THR A 62 -5.58 19.54 3.63
N THR A 63 -5.87 20.01 2.44
CA THR A 63 -5.41 19.38 1.20
C THR A 63 -4.68 20.40 0.33
N TYR A 64 -3.65 19.92 -0.37
CA TYR A 64 -2.88 20.71 -1.32
C TYR A 64 -2.98 20.07 -2.70
N PRO A 65 -3.00 20.87 -3.79
CA PRO A 65 -2.85 20.30 -5.11
C PRO A 65 -1.50 19.59 -5.21
N PHE A 66 -1.48 18.38 -5.77
CA PHE A 66 -0.20 17.73 -6.07
C PHE A 66 0.56 18.56 -7.12
N PRO A 67 1.80 18.95 -6.84
CA PRO A 67 2.62 19.68 -7.82
C PRO A 67 3.12 18.76 -8.97
N TRP A 68 2.84 17.47 -8.91
CA TRP A 68 3.18 16.48 -9.94
C TRP A 68 2.02 15.49 -10.10
N ASN A 69 2.02 14.75 -11.23
CA ASN A 69 1.01 13.73 -11.49
C ASN A 69 1.43 12.38 -10.84
N PRO A 70 0.87 12.00 -9.68
CA PRO A 70 1.25 10.76 -8.99
C PRO A 70 0.89 9.52 -9.80
N THR A 71 -0.20 9.54 -10.56
CA THR A 71 -0.61 8.41 -11.41
C THR A 71 0.42 8.15 -12.51
N ALA A 72 0.92 9.18 -13.17
CA ALA A 72 1.96 9.04 -14.21
C ALA A 72 3.26 8.50 -13.61
N LYS A 73 3.69 9.00 -12.44
CA LYS A 73 4.87 8.53 -11.72
C LYS A 73 4.78 7.07 -11.32
N VAL A 74 3.61 6.62 -10.87
CA VAL A 74 3.37 5.22 -10.54
C VAL A 74 3.45 4.35 -11.79
N TYR A 75 2.78 4.73 -12.89
CA TYR A 75 2.88 4.00 -14.16
C TYR A 75 4.33 3.88 -14.64
N GLU A 76 5.09 4.98 -14.62
CA GLU A 76 6.49 5.01 -15.03
C GLU A 76 7.35 4.06 -14.18
N ALA A 77 7.24 4.14 -12.84
CA ALA A 77 8.03 3.34 -11.94
C ALA A 77 7.74 1.84 -12.07
N PHE A 78 6.46 1.45 -12.10
CA PHE A 78 6.08 0.05 -12.21
C PHE A 78 6.40 -0.52 -13.60
N THR A 79 6.12 0.21 -14.68
CA THR A 79 6.48 -0.23 -16.03
C THR A 79 7.98 -0.48 -16.13
N SER A 80 8.80 0.49 -15.70
CA SER A 80 10.26 0.38 -15.76
C SER A 80 10.79 -0.85 -15.00
N GLU A 81 10.34 -1.08 -13.74
CA GLU A 81 10.86 -2.18 -12.94
C GLU A 81 10.35 -3.56 -13.41
N LEU A 82 9.11 -3.65 -13.89
CA LEU A 82 8.57 -4.88 -14.46
C LEU A 82 9.24 -5.25 -15.79
N GLU A 83 9.48 -4.28 -16.67
CA GLU A 83 10.19 -4.50 -17.93
C GLU A 83 11.65 -4.90 -17.70
N LYS A 84 12.35 -4.27 -16.74
CA LYS A 84 13.71 -4.67 -16.32
C LYS A 84 13.75 -6.12 -15.80
N ALA A 85 12.68 -6.57 -15.14
CA ALA A 85 12.53 -7.95 -14.70
C ALA A 85 12.22 -8.94 -15.84
N GLY A 86 11.99 -8.44 -17.05
CA GLY A 86 11.76 -9.23 -18.26
C GLY A 86 10.29 -9.49 -18.56
N PHE A 87 9.35 -8.75 -17.99
CA PHE A 87 7.91 -8.88 -18.25
C PHE A 87 7.43 -7.95 -19.36
N GLN A 88 6.32 -8.31 -20.00
CA GLN A 88 5.57 -7.44 -20.91
C GLN A 88 4.47 -6.73 -20.14
N VAL A 89 4.53 -5.40 -20.03
CA VAL A 89 3.56 -4.62 -19.26
C VAL A 89 2.38 -4.21 -20.14
N VAL A 90 1.16 -4.55 -19.68
CA VAL A 90 -0.10 -4.21 -20.34
C VAL A 90 -0.92 -3.29 -19.45
N ARG A 91 -1.23 -2.06 -19.89
CA ARG A 91 -2.10 -1.14 -19.15
C ARG A 91 -3.55 -1.60 -19.21
N LEU A 92 -4.16 -1.82 -18.04
CA LEU A 92 -5.53 -2.33 -17.90
C LEU A 92 -6.56 -1.19 -17.76
N THR A 93 -6.69 -0.34 -18.79
CA THR A 93 -7.62 0.80 -18.77
C THR A 93 -9.10 0.38 -18.75
N SER A 94 -9.45 -0.73 -19.38
CA SER A 94 -10.81 -1.27 -19.41
C SER A 94 -11.33 -1.73 -18.04
N PHE A 95 -10.46 -1.89 -17.05
CA PHE A 95 -10.81 -2.25 -15.68
C PHE A 95 -10.83 -1.05 -14.71
N ALA A 96 -10.61 0.16 -15.20
CA ALA A 96 -10.52 1.34 -14.34
C ALA A 96 -11.78 1.58 -13.48
N THR A 97 -12.96 1.24 -14.00
CA THR A 97 -14.26 1.38 -13.32
C THR A 97 -14.78 0.07 -12.71
N THR A 98 -14.10 -1.06 -12.96
CA THR A 98 -14.54 -2.38 -12.51
C THR A 98 -13.83 -2.72 -11.20
N SER A 99 -14.56 -3.25 -10.21
CA SER A 99 -13.93 -3.73 -8.97
C SER A 99 -13.16 -5.02 -9.23
N VAL A 100 -11.82 -4.93 -9.27
CA VAL A 100 -10.90 -6.09 -9.34
C VAL A 100 -10.10 -6.26 -8.05
N ASN A 101 -10.69 -5.90 -6.93
CA ASN A 101 -10.00 -5.75 -5.64
C ASN A 101 -9.45 -7.04 -5.05
N ALA A 102 -9.97 -8.19 -5.49
CA ALA A 102 -9.55 -9.50 -4.99
C ALA A 102 -9.74 -10.57 -6.07
N LEU A 103 -8.81 -10.67 -7.02
CA LEU A 103 -8.84 -11.70 -8.07
C LEU A 103 -8.56 -13.11 -7.54
N ALA A 104 -7.81 -13.22 -6.44
CA ALA A 104 -7.57 -14.45 -5.71
C ALA A 104 -7.98 -14.31 -4.25
N VAL A 105 -8.61 -15.32 -3.68
CA VAL A 105 -9.03 -15.38 -2.28
C VAL A 105 -8.57 -16.68 -1.65
N PHE A 106 -8.23 -16.64 -0.34
CA PHE A 106 -7.86 -17.82 0.41
C PHE A 106 -9.11 -18.44 1.04
N LYS A 107 -9.44 -19.67 0.64
CA LYS A 107 -10.57 -20.45 1.16
C LYS A 107 -10.21 -21.93 1.21
N HIS A 108 -10.68 -22.63 2.25
CA HIS A 108 -10.45 -24.05 2.42
C HIS A 108 -8.97 -24.42 2.27
N ASP A 109 -8.11 -23.70 2.99
CA ASP A 109 -6.65 -23.88 3.06
C ASP A 109 -5.92 -23.81 1.71
N ARG A 110 -6.49 -23.12 0.73
CA ARG A 110 -5.86 -22.89 -0.58
C ARG A 110 -6.27 -21.56 -1.20
N TRP A 111 -5.43 -21.03 -2.05
CA TRP A 111 -5.76 -19.92 -2.92
C TRP A 111 -6.65 -20.40 -4.09
N ILE A 112 -7.70 -19.69 -4.36
CA ILE A 112 -8.60 -19.91 -5.49
C ILE A 112 -8.89 -18.60 -6.22
N ALA A 113 -9.21 -18.68 -7.52
CA ALA A 113 -9.78 -17.54 -8.24
C ALA A 113 -11.08 -17.10 -7.55
N ASN A 114 -11.25 -15.79 -7.35
CA ASN A 114 -12.43 -15.25 -6.68
C ASN A 114 -13.67 -15.42 -7.57
N PRO A 115 -14.67 -16.21 -7.18
CA PRO A 115 -15.89 -16.40 -7.97
C PRO A 115 -16.64 -15.09 -8.24
N ALA A 116 -16.59 -14.12 -7.30
CA ALA A 116 -17.21 -12.81 -7.49
C ALA A 116 -16.51 -11.97 -8.58
N GLN A 117 -15.33 -12.38 -9.03
CA GLN A 117 -14.54 -11.73 -10.08
C GLN A 117 -14.38 -12.63 -11.33
N ALA A 118 -15.27 -13.61 -11.52
CA ALA A 118 -15.18 -14.60 -12.59
C ALA A 118 -15.10 -13.96 -13.99
N TRP A 119 -15.86 -12.89 -14.22
CA TRP A 119 -15.82 -12.16 -15.49
C TRP A 119 -14.43 -11.53 -15.73
N ALA A 120 -13.91 -10.80 -14.75
CA ALA A 120 -12.59 -10.17 -14.85
C ALA A 120 -11.49 -11.23 -15.05
N THR A 121 -11.54 -12.31 -14.27
CA THR A 121 -10.60 -13.42 -14.37
C THR A 121 -10.61 -14.06 -15.77
N ARG A 122 -11.79 -14.28 -16.36
CA ARG A 122 -11.93 -14.83 -17.72
C ARG A 122 -11.30 -13.89 -18.73
N LYS A 123 -11.70 -12.61 -18.73
CA LYS A 123 -11.16 -11.62 -19.66
C LYS A 123 -9.64 -11.52 -19.58
N LEU A 124 -9.07 -11.49 -18.38
CA LEU A 124 -7.61 -11.44 -18.20
C LEU A 124 -6.91 -12.70 -18.75
N LYS A 125 -7.52 -13.89 -18.60
CA LYS A 125 -7.02 -15.13 -19.18
C LYS A 125 -7.09 -15.12 -20.70
N ASP A 126 -8.19 -14.63 -21.29
CA ASP A 126 -8.35 -14.50 -22.74
C ASP A 126 -7.28 -13.55 -23.33
N ASP A 127 -6.93 -12.49 -22.60
CA ASP A 127 -5.87 -11.54 -22.93
C ASP A 127 -4.44 -12.08 -22.61
N GLN A 128 -4.35 -13.32 -22.10
CA GLN A 128 -3.08 -14.00 -21.70
C GLN A 128 -2.32 -13.26 -20.60
N ILE A 129 -3.01 -12.56 -19.71
CA ILE A 129 -2.40 -11.89 -18.56
C ILE A 129 -2.04 -12.92 -17.48
N ALA A 130 -0.76 -13.08 -17.19
CA ALA A 130 -0.26 -14.03 -16.20
C ALA A 130 -0.37 -13.51 -14.76
N ALA A 131 -0.25 -12.20 -14.56
CA ALA A 131 -0.48 -11.55 -13.28
C ALA A 131 -1.07 -10.16 -13.44
N VAL A 132 -1.75 -9.68 -12.39
CA VAL A 132 -2.27 -8.30 -12.32
C VAL A 132 -1.63 -7.60 -11.14
N VAL A 133 -1.05 -6.43 -11.41
CA VAL A 133 -0.60 -5.46 -10.41
C VAL A 133 -1.62 -4.35 -10.33
N LEU A 134 -2.36 -4.29 -9.22
CA LEU A 134 -3.28 -3.22 -8.89
C LEU A 134 -2.60 -2.27 -7.91
N VAL A 135 -2.35 -1.03 -8.34
CA VAL A 135 -1.82 0.03 -7.47
C VAL A 135 -2.94 1.01 -7.16
N GLU A 136 -3.27 1.15 -5.89
CA GLU A 136 -4.38 1.98 -5.48
C GLU A 136 -4.09 2.81 -4.24
N ALA A 137 -4.90 3.86 -4.03
CA ALA A 137 -4.89 4.59 -2.78
C ALA A 137 -5.41 3.70 -1.65
N THR A 138 -4.78 3.81 -0.49
CA THR A 138 -5.15 3.04 0.70
C THR A 138 -5.17 3.95 1.93
N ARG A 139 -6.04 3.63 2.87
CA ARG A 139 -5.99 4.28 4.17
C ARG A 139 -4.70 3.89 4.88
N THR A 140 -3.94 4.89 5.30
CA THR A 140 -2.67 4.66 6.00
C THR A 140 -2.74 5.26 7.39
N GLN A 141 -2.48 4.42 8.38
CA GLN A 141 -2.37 4.88 9.76
C GLN A 141 -1.00 5.50 9.97
N ALA A 142 -0.96 6.81 10.19
CA ALA A 142 0.21 7.52 10.66
C ALA A 142 0.25 7.40 12.18
N ARG A 143 1.20 6.60 12.68
CA ARG A 143 1.39 6.34 14.11
C ARG A 143 2.73 6.89 14.54
N LEU A 144 2.73 7.67 15.60
CA LEU A 144 3.94 8.11 16.27
C LEU A 144 4.16 7.25 17.52
N GLU A 145 5.29 6.57 17.58
CA GLU A 145 5.72 5.85 18.78
C GLU A 145 6.44 6.82 19.72
N CYS A 146 6.00 6.86 20.97
CA CYS A 146 6.65 7.56 22.05
C CYS A 146 7.11 6.57 23.11
N THR A 147 8.05 7.00 23.95
CA THR A 147 8.46 6.23 25.14
C THR A 147 7.23 5.97 26.01
N GLY A 148 6.79 4.71 26.10
CA GLY A 148 5.59 4.31 26.86
C GLY A 148 4.34 4.04 26.03
N GLY A 149 4.41 4.07 24.69
CA GLY A 149 3.30 3.67 23.81
C GLY A 149 2.97 4.67 22.70
N PRO A 150 1.88 4.47 21.96
CA PRO A 150 1.47 5.36 20.88
C PRO A 150 1.06 6.72 21.45
N CYS A 151 1.67 7.80 20.96
CA CYS A 151 1.38 9.18 21.39
C CYS A 151 0.67 10.03 20.35
N GLY A 152 0.25 9.45 19.26
CA GLY A 152 -0.58 10.07 18.24
C GLY A 152 -0.85 9.10 17.12
N GLU A 153 -2.13 8.91 16.79
CA GLU A 153 -2.59 8.14 15.67
C GLU A 153 -3.48 9.01 14.80
N SER A 154 -3.30 8.90 13.50
CA SER A 154 -4.19 9.54 12.55
C SER A 154 -4.30 8.69 11.30
N VAL A 155 -5.49 8.66 10.72
CA VAL A 155 -5.74 7.91 9.49
C VAL A 155 -5.76 8.90 8.34
N MET A 156 -4.80 8.77 7.43
CA MET A 156 -4.76 9.54 6.19
C MET A 156 -5.43 8.77 5.06
N GLN A 157 -6.23 9.48 4.27
CA GLN A 157 -6.96 8.94 3.11
C GLN A 157 -6.14 9.05 1.83
N ASN A 158 -5.28 10.07 1.76
CA ASN A 158 -4.44 10.38 0.62
C ASN A 158 -2.98 10.49 1.06
N SER A 159 -2.07 10.27 0.11
CA SER A 159 -0.65 10.51 0.34
C SER A 159 -0.39 11.96 0.70
N GLY A 160 0.57 12.20 1.60
CA GLY A 160 0.88 13.56 1.99
C GLY A 160 1.78 13.69 3.21
N LEU A 161 1.54 14.74 4.00
CA LEU A 161 2.31 15.09 5.17
C LEU A 161 1.50 14.84 6.45
N PHE A 162 2.07 14.11 7.38
CA PHE A 162 1.59 14.04 8.75
C PHE A 162 2.54 14.81 9.66
N THR A 163 2.01 15.69 10.49
CA THR A 163 2.79 16.46 11.45
C THR A 163 2.27 16.29 12.86
N ARG A 164 3.18 16.17 13.81
CA ARG A 164 2.86 16.05 15.23
C ARG A 164 3.67 17.06 16.03
N SER A 165 2.99 18.02 16.65
CA SER A 165 3.60 18.98 17.58
C SER A 165 3.42 18.49 19.01
N MET A 166 4.50 18.54 19.80
CA MET A 166 4.49 18.20 21.21
C MET A 166 5.56 19.02 21.95
N LEU A 167 5.15 19.76 22.99
CA LEU A 167 6.04 20.50 23.88
C LEU A 167 7.10 21.36 23.15
N GLY A 168 6.68 22.13 22.15
CA GLY A 168 7.54 23.06 21.42
C GLY A 168 8.38 22.44 20.31
N SER A 169 8.20 21.16 20.01
CA SER A 169 8.83 20.52 18.84
C SER A 169 7.78 19.96 17.89
N THR A 170 8.02 20.03 16.58
CA THR A 170 7.19 19.43 15.55
C THR A 170 7.96 18.34 14.82
N ARG A 171 7.35 17.18 14.65
CA ARG A 171 7.88 16.09 13.85
C ARG A 171 7.09 15.97 12.56
N TYR A 172 7.78 15.68 11.48
CA TYR A 172 7.26 15.65 10.12
C TYR A 172 7.41 14.26 9.54
N PHE A 173 6.35 13.74 8.91
CA PHE A 173 6.33 12.40 8.32
C PHE A 173 5.71 12.45 6.92
N ALA A 174 6.39 11.90 5.95
CA ALA A 174 5.76 11.58 4.67
C ALA A 174 4.95 10.30 4.81
N VAL A 175 3.72 10.34 4.32
CA VAL A 175 2.77 9.22 4.36
C VAL A 175 2.36 8.88 2.94
N PRO A 176 2.98 7.89 2.28
CA PRO A 176 2.52 7.36 1.01
C PRO A 176 1.32 6.44 1.24
N ALA A 177 0.12 6.99 1.08
CA ALA A 177 -1.13 6.23 1.17
C ALA A 177 -1.40 5.46 -0.13
N ILE A 178 -0.45 4.64 -0.54
CA ILE A 178 -0.44 3.85 -1.79
C ILE A 178 -0.09 2.42 -1.45
N GLU A 179 -0.81 1.46 -2.03
CA GLU A 179 -0.49 0.04 -1.93
C GLU A 179 -0.51 -0.64 -3.29
N ALA A 180 0.23 -1.73 -3.43
CA ALA A 180 0.15 -2.64 -4.56
C ALA A 180 -0.43 -3.98 -4.12
N LYS A 181 -1.46 -4.44 -4.81
CA LYS A 181 -1.99 -5.79 -4.73
C LYS A 181 -1.52 -6.55 -5.97
N VAL A 182 -0.96 -7.72 -5.78
CA VAL A 182 -0.36 -8.50 -6.86
C VAL A 182 -1.05 -9.86 -6.90
N PHE A 183 -1.74 -10.13 -7.99
CA PHE A 183 -2.47 -11.38 -8.20
C PHE A 183 -1.85 -12.17 -9.33
N VAL A 184 -1.34 -13.36 -9.04
CA VAL A 184 -0.98 -14.36 -10.06
C VAL A 184 -2.26 -15.08 -10.48
N MET A 185 -2.39 -15.37 -11.78
CA MET A 185 -3.62 -15.91 -12.36
C MET A 185 -3.63 -17.43 -12.39
N ASP A 186 -2.45 -18.08 -12.48
CA ASP A 186 -2.33 -19.54 -12.53
C ASP A 186 -0.99 -20.01 -11.95
N PRO A 187 -0.99 -20.77 -10.84
CA PRO A 187 -2.14 -20.95 -9.94
C PRO A 187 -2.55 -19.62 -9.29
N PRO A 188 -3.85 -19.44 -8.95
CA PRO A 188 -4.31 -18.22 -8.32
C PRO A 188 -3.59 -17.94 -7.01
N LEU A 189 -3.05 -16.70 -6.85
CA LEU A 189 -2.30 -16.33 -5.66
C LEU A 189 -2.33 -14.81 -5.45
N ASN A 190 -2.45 -14.37 -4.19
CA ASN A 190 -2.25 -12.97 -3.81
C ASN A 190 -0.90 -12.82 -3.11
N LEU A 191 0.06 -12.18 -3.79
CA LEU A 191 1.42 -12.00 -3.27
C LEU A 191 1.52 -10.97 -2.14
N ALA A 192 0.49 -10.14 -1.92
CA ALA A 192 0.51 -9.13 -0.85
C ALA A 192 0.59 -9.74 0.56
N ALA A 193 0.26 -11.03 0.70
CA ALA A 193 0.32 -11.76 1.97
C ALA A 193 1.75 -12.25 2.34
N TYR A 194 2.75 -12.05 1.48
CA TYR A 194 4.08 -12.64 1.59
C TYR A 194 5.19 -11.60 1.44
N GLU A 195 6.41 -11.96 1.89
CA GLU A 195 7.57 -11.12 1.64
C GLU A 195 8.01 -11.18 0.15
N PRO A 196 8.51 -10.11 -0.47
CA PRO A 196 8.86 -8.82 0.15
C PRO A 196 7.68 -7.81 0.23
N MET A 197 6.50 -8.15 -0.29
CA MET A 197 5.35 -7.23 -0.34
C MET A 197 4.85 -6.87 1.07
N LEU A 198 4.86 -7.84 1.99
CA LEU A 198 4.42 -7.62 3.37
C LEU A 198 5.34 -6.64 4.12
N ALA A 199 6.66 -6.72 3.93
CA ALA A 199 7.61 -5.77 4.52
C ALA A 199 7.36 -4.35 4.04
N GLN A 200 7.04 -4.19 2.75
CA GLN A 200 6.75 -2.89 2.17
C GLN A 200 5.51 -2.23 2.78
N GLN A 201 4.50 -3.02 3.14
CA GLN A 201 3.31 -2.51 3.81
C GLN A 201 3.62 -1.95 5.21
N ARG A 202 4.62 -2.49 5.90
CA ARG A 202 5.04 -2.03 7.24
C ARG A 202 5.84 -0.73 7.21
N GLN A 203 6.43 -0.36 6.08
CA GLN A 203 7.35 0.78 5.93
C GLN A 203 6.70 2.00 5.26
N ARG A 204 5.38 2.14 5.36
CA ARG A 204 4.65 3.20 4.65
C ARG A 204 4.91 4.61 5.16
N VAL A 205 5.19 4.78 6.45
CA VAL A 205 5.37 6.10 7.07
C VAL A 205 6.84 6.38 7.27
N ARG A 206 7.34 7.51 6.73
CA ARG A 206 8.74 7.89 6.81
C ARG A 206 8.89 9.22 7.53
N GLN A 207 9.68 9.25 8.61
CA GLN A 207 10.04 10.51 9.27
C GLN A 207 11.00 11.32 8.40
N LEU A 208 10.69 12.61 8.24
CA LEU A 208 11.52 13.60 7.54
C LEU A 208 12.35 14.34 8.59
N LYS A 209 13.56 13.84 8.88
CA LYS A 209 14.41 14.36 9.97
C LYS A 209 14.89 15.78 9.72
N ASP A 210 15.18 16.13 8.47
CA ASP A 210 15.75 17.40 8.04
C ASP A 210 14.70 18.32 7.41
N PHE A 211 13.42 18.08 7.71
CA PHE A 211 12.34 18.89 7.18
C PHE A 211 12.40 20.29 7.80
N GLN A 212 12.49 21.30 6.95
CA GLN A 212 12.49 22.70 7.39
C GLN A 212 11.08 23.08 7.82
N GLU A 213 10.94 23.71 8.99
CA GLU A 213 9.65 24.18 9.47
C GLU A 213 9.08 25.22 8.49
N PRO A 214 7.88 24.98 7.92
CA PRO A 214 7.29 25.89 6.96
C PRO A 214 6.80 27.15 7.67
N ARG A 215 6.73 28.26 6.93
CA ARG A 215 6.23 29.53 7.47
C ARG A 215 4.77 29.43 7.94
N ASP A 216 3.98 28.66 7.22
CA ASP A 216 2.59 28.38 7.56
C ASP A 216 2.28 26.89 7.34
N LEU A 217 2.10 26.15 8.43
CA LEU A 217 1.74 24.73 8.40
C LEU A 217 0.43 24.45 7.65
N LYS A 218 -0.46 25.44 7.51
CA LYS A 218 -1.72 25.29 6.78
C LYS A 218 -1.60 25.58 5.29
N ARG A 219 -0.46 26.16 4.84
CA ARG A 219 -0.26 26.61 3.45
C ARG A 219 1.17 26.34 2.99
N LEU A 220 1.48 25.07 2.74
CA LEU A 220 2.79 24.75 2.18
C LEU A 220 2.91 25.20 0.72
N SER A 221 4.03 25.83 0.41
CA SER A 221 4.46 26.06 -0.97
C SER A 221 4.92 24.75 -1.63
N THR A 222 5.00 24.73 -2.95
CA THR A 222 5.54 23.59 -3.70
C THR A 222 6.96 23.21 -3.25
N ALA A 223 7.80 24.22 -2.95
CA ALA A 223 9.16 23.99 -2.49
C ALA A 223 9.20 23.36 -1.09
N GLU A 224 8.35 23.81 -0.16
CA GLU A 224 8.23 23.22 1.18
C GLU A 224 7.66 21.81 1.14
N PHE A 225 6.82 21.47 0.15
CA PHE A 225 6.28 20.13 -0.03
C PHE A 225 7.24 19.16 -0.76
N ALA A 226 8.28 19.66 -1.44
CA ALA A 226 9.19 18.84 -2.23
C ALA A 226 9.83 17.64 -1.48
N PRO A 227 10.27 17.76 -0.20
CA PRO A 227 10.78 16.60 0.56
C PRO A 227 9.73 15.51 0.79
N VAL A 228 8.46 15.89 0.97
CA VAL A 228 7.34 14.96 1.12
C VAL A 228 7.11 14.22 -0.20
N ALA A 229 7.09 14.96 -1.32
CA ALA A 229 6.97 14.40 -2.66
C ALA A 229 8.07 13.39 -2.96
N SER A 230 9.33 13.76 -2.68
CA SER A 230 10.48 12.87 -2.87
C SER A 230 10.36 11.58 -2.05
N ALA A 231 9.90 11.67 -0.80
CA ALA A 231 9.73 10.48 0.03
C ALA A 231 8.58 9.57 -0.47
N ILE A 232 7.51 10.14 -1.03
CA ILE A 232 6.43 9.37 -1.68
C ILE A 232 6.95 8.69 -2.94
N ASP A 233 7.72 9.39 -3.79
CA ASP A 233 8.34 8.83 -4.99
C ASP A 233 9.32 7.69 -4.65
N ASP A 234 10.11 7.83 -3.58
CA ASP A 234 11.00 6.77 -3.07
C ASP A 234 10.21 5.52 -2.67
N HIS A 235 9.07 5.70 -1.99
CA HIS A 235 8.19 4.59 -1.63
C HIS A 235 7.63 3.90 -2.87
N VAL A 236 7.15 4.65 -3.86
CA VAL A 236 6.64 4.10 -5.12
C VAL A 236 7.71 3.29 -5.85
N ARG A 237 8.95 3.81 -5.93
CA ARG A 237 10.09 3.08 -6.50
C ARG A 237 10.43 1.80 -5.72
N ALA A 238 10.39 1.83 -4.39
CA ALA A 238 10.61 0.64 -3.58
C ALA A 238 9.49 -0.39 -3.80
N LEU A 239 8.24 0.06 -3.83
CA LEU A 239 7.07 -0.78 -4.06
C LEU A 239 7.12 -1.46 -5.44
N SER A 240 7.49 -0.73 -6.50
CA SER A 240 7.63 -1.28 -7.85
C SER A 240 8.75 -2.32 -7.95
N ARG A 241 9.92 -2.06 -7.32
CA ARG A 241 11.03 -3.05 -7.26
C ARG A 241 10.62 -4.32 -6.53
N ASN A 242 9.99 -4.20 -5.35
CA ASN A 242 9.54 -5.35 -4.57
C ASN A 242 8.49 -6.17 -5.32
N THR A 243 7.60 -5.50 -6.06
CA THR A 243 6.62 -6.15 -6.94
C THR A 243 7.29 -6.94 -8.04
N ALA A 244 8.23 -6.32 -8.76
CA ALA A 244 8.98 -6.98 -9.82
C ALA A 244 9.81 -8.16 -9.30
N GLN A 245 10.43 -8.01 -8.12
CA GLN A 245 11.15 -9.08 -7.43
C GLN A 245 10.22 -10.24 -7.06
N ALA A 246 9.07 -9.97 -6.45
CA ALA A 246 8.11 -11.00 -6.07
C ALA A 246 7.63 -11.83 -7.28
N LEU A 247 7.39 -11.17 -8.42
CA LEU A 247 6.97 -11.85 -9.65
C LEU A 247 8.12 -12.60 -10.36
N SER A 248 9.36 -12.12 -10.26
CA SER A 248 10.51 -12.73 -10.97
C SER A 248 11.22 -13.82 -10.16
N GLN A 249 11.22 -13.74 -8.84
CA GLN A 249 11.93 -14.67 -7.94
C GLN A 249 10.98 -15.52 -7.11
N GLY A 250 9.69 -15.23 -7.15
CA GLY A 250 8.71 -15.78 -6.22
C GLY A 250 8.76 -15.09 -4.85
N VAL A 251 7.87 -15.54 -3.96
CA VAL A 251 7.74 -15.05 -2.58
C VAL A 251 8.15 -16.14 -1.58
N LYS A 252 8.45 -15.70 -0.35
CA LYS A 252 8.87 -16.57 0.76
C LYS A 252 7.89 -16.48 1.92
#